data_35ad415c0f17c2393cf28726018d60aa
#
_entry.id   35ad415c0f17c2393cf28726018d60aa
#
_cell.length_a   1.000
_cell.length_b   1.000
_cell.length_c   1.000
_cell.angle_alpha   90.00
_cell.angle_beta   90.00
_cell.angle_gamma   90.00
#
_symmetry.space_group_name_H-M   'P 1'
#
loop_
_entity.id
_entity.type
_entity.pdbx_description
1 polymer ?
#
loop_
_entity_poly.entity_id
_entity_poly.type
_entity_poly.pdbx_seq_one_letter_code
_entity_poly.pdbx_strand_id
1 'polypeptide(L)'
;MLLSGYLCGCAAKQTDAPPPTTKSPSATTAITPLSPFIRRIFEDRSGRLWFGTNGDGVACYNGTAVDFFSVKERFPGEAVRAIVQDKHDAIWFGTDHGLIKYDGARFTTYTTKEGLAHDDIWSIIIDRDGLLWIGTFGGVSRFDGKTFTAFSLPAVEPNLDVGVTSERMVMCIMQDKAGRMWFGTAGGAFVYDGKSCTNISEADGLCDNSVNDILEDRQGRIWFATHHNGICYRVGDKFTHITAKDGVNGTEAWDLYEDPAGNIWFPIENSGVYRYDGKTFTNFGEAQGLSTNAIQCTYQDRSGRFWLGGWQGLFRFDGDTIISVGEDGPWEVTKPR
;
A
#
# COMPACT_ATOMS: atom_id res chain seq x y z
N MET A 1 48.03 9.63 -23.39
CA MET A 1 47.35 8.48 -22.81
C MET A 1 46.08 9.04 -22.18
N LEU A 2 44.98 9.05 -22.99
CA LEU A 2 43.70 9.63 -22.60
C LEU A 2 42.84 8.51 -21.96
N LEU A 3 42.55 8.62 -20.67
CA LEU A 3 41.60 7.77 -19.96
C LEU A 3 40.18 8.25 -20.31
N SER A 4 39.53 7.48 -21.14
CA SER A 4 38.10 7.58 -21.43
C SER A 4 37.32 7.04 -20.23
N GLY A 5 36.68 7.93 -19.48
CA GLY A 5 35.72 7.57 -18.44
C GLY A 5 34.45 7.04 -19.09
N TYR A 6 34.17 5.75 -18.92
CA TYR A 6 32.86 5.18 -19.22
C TYR A 6 31.85 5.65 -18.18
N LEU A 7 30.99 6.58 -18.57
CA LEU A 7 29.73 6.83 -17.86
C LEU A 7 28.85 5.61 -18.12
N CYS A 8 28.72 4.75 -17.11
CA CYS A 8 27.74 3.67 -17.12
C CYS A 8 26.35 4.31 -16.93
N GLY A 9 25.68 4.62 -18.06
CA GLY A 9 24.29 5.06 -18.03
C GLY A 9 23.42 3.87 -17.64
N CYS A 10 22.62 4.03 -16.59
CA CYS A 10 21.59 3.06 -16.21
C CYS A 10 20.61 2.88 -17.39
N ALA A 11 20.72 1.78 -18.10
CA ALA A 11 19.81 1.44 -19.18
C ALA A 11 18.65 0.61 -18.63
N ALA A 12 17.58 1.30 -18.20
CA ALA A 12 16.34 0.65 -17.79
C ALA A 12 15.68 -0.04 -18.99
N LYS A 13 15.12 -1.24 -18.76
CA LYS A 13 14.42 -1.99 -19.79
C LYS A 13 13.04 -1.36 -20.04
N GLN A 14 12.79 -0.87 -21.25
CA GLN A 14 11.50 -0.34 -21.70
C GLN A 14 10.71 -1.38 -22.48
N THR A 15 9.41 -1.49 -22.19
CA THR A 15 8.44 -2.26 -22.96
C THR A 15 7.24 -1.39 -23.29
N ASP A 16 6.71 -1.50 -24.52
CA ASP A 16 5.48 -0.78 -24.86
C ASP A 16 4.32 -1.39 -24.07
N ALA A 17 3.47 -0.53 -23.48
CA ALA A 17 2.23 -0.98 -22.87
C ALA A 17 1.28 -1.47 -23.98
N PRO A 18 0.67 -2.66 -23.84
CA PRO A 18 -0.33 -3.12 -24.80
C PRO A 18 -1.56 -2.22 -24.72
N PRO A 19 -2.37 -2.13 -25.79
CA PRO A 19 -3.70 -1.56 -25.66
C PRO A 19 -4.49 -2.39 -24.64
N PRO A 20 -5.31 -1.73 -23.79
CA PRO A 20 -6.15 -2.43 -22.82
C PRO A 20 -7.11 -3.39 -23.54
N THR A 21 -7.23 -4.58 -22.99
CA THR A 21 -8.22 -5.57 -23.46
C THR A 21 -9.55 -5.34 -22.75
N THR A 22 -10.52 -4.80 -23.48
CA THR A 22 -11.91 -4.70 -23.01
C THR A 22 -12.61 -6.02 -23.21
N LYS A 23 -13.05 -6.69 -22.14
CA LYS A 23 -13.95 -7.84 -22.24
C LYS A 23 -15.38 -7.39 -22.43
N SER A 24 -16.08 -7.92 -23.43
CA SER A 24 -17.52 -7.70 -23.61
C SER A 24 -18.32 -8.37 -22.48
N PRO A 25 -19.42 -7.75 -21.99
CA PRO A 25 -20.21 -8.29 -20.88
C PRO A 25 -20.83 -9.64 -21.22
N SER A 26 -20.60 -10.64 -20.39
CA SER A 26 -21.21 -11.97 -20.46
C SER A 26 -22.35 -12.05 -19.45
N ALA A 27 -23.52 -12.47 -19.90
CA ALA A 27 -24.72 -12.63 -19.09
C ALA A 27 -24.59 -13.86 -18.18
N THR A 28 -24.08 -13.70 -16.97
CA THR A 28 -24.19 -14.69 -15.90
C THR A 28 -24.27 -14.01 -14.54
N THR A 29 -25.14 -14.47 -13.68
CA THR A 29 -25.47 -13.92 -12.35
C THR A 29 -24.36 -14.08 -11.29
N ALA A 30 -23.18 -14.55 -11.63
CA ALA A 30 -22.02 -14.63 -10.74
C ALA A 30 -21.07 -13.45 -11.01
N ILE A 31 -20.74 -12.71 -9.98
CA ILE A 31 -19.74 -11.61 -10.06
C ILE A 31 -18.38 -12.23 -10.40
N THR A 32 -17.82 -11.84 -11.55
CA THR A 32 -16.43 -12.17 -11.88
C THR A 32 -15.53 -11.20 -11.11
N PRO A 33 -14.73 -11.67 -10.15
CA PRO A 33 -13.86 -10.77 -9.38
C PRO A 33 -12.79 -10.15 -10.28
N LEU A 34 -12.39 -8.91 -9.98
CA LEU A 34 -11.30 -8.22 -10.64
C LEU A 34 -9.99 -9.01 -10.57
N SER A 35 -9.74 -9.58 -9.42
CA SER A 35 -8.65 -10.49 -9.06
C SER A 35 -9.05 -11.20 -7.77
N PRO A 36 -8.56 -12.40 -7.51
CA PRO A 36 -8.79 -13.08 -6.24
C PRO A 36 -8.19 -12.36 -5.04
N PHE A 37 -7.23 -11.46 -5.26
CA PHE A 37 -6.57 -10.74 -4.18
C PHE A 37 -6.16 -9.33 -4.59
N ILE A 38 -6.78 -8.31 -3.97
CA ILE A 38 -6.43 -6.90 -4.14
C ILE A 38 -5.52 -6.46 -2.98
N ARG A 39 -4.34 -5.99 -3.32
CA ARG A 39 -3.30 -5.55 -2.37
C ARG A 39 -3.27 -4.04 -2.16
N ARG A 40 -3.60 -3.25 -3.18
CA ARG A 40 -3.53 -1.79 -3.13
C ARG A 40 -4.61 -1.16 -3.97
N ILE A 41 -5.16 -0.04 -3.48
CA ILE A 41 -6.12 0.80 -4.20
C ILE A 41 -5.53 2.20 -4.26
N PHE A 42 -5.59 2.82 -5.43
CA PHE A 42 -5.06 4.16 -5.66
C PHE A 42 -5.90 4.91 -6.69
N GLU A 43 -6.22 6.17 -6.43
CA GLU A 43 -6.89 7.06 -7.39
C GLU A 43 -5.88 8.07 -7.94
N ASP A 44 -5.68 8.06 -9.26
CA ASP A 44 -4.80 9.01 -9.92
C ASP A 44 -5.45 10.41 -10.06
N ARG A 45 -4.66 11.40 -10.47
CA ARG A 45 -5.17 12.79 -10.61
C ARG A 45 -6.28 12.93 -11.65
N SER A 46 -6.38 12.02 -12.61
CA SER A 46 -7.46 12.00 -13.61
C SER A 46 -8.74 11.33 -13.10
N GLY A 47 -8.74 10.76 -11.90
CA GLY A 47 -9.88 10.07 -11.29
C GLY A 47 -9.98 8.61 -11.65
N ARG A 48 -8.95 8.00 -12.26
CA ARG A 48 -8.91 6.57 -12.52
C ARG A 48 -8.53 5.84 -11.23
N LEU A 49 -9.21 4.73 -10.96
CA LEU A 49 -8.91 3.85 -9.84
C LEU A 49 -8.01 2.71 -10.31
N TRP A 50 -6.87 2.58 -9.66
CA TRP A 50 -5.88 1.55 -9.90
C TRP A 50 -5.92 0.52 -8.78
N PHE A 51 -5.94 -0.76 -9.15
CA PHE A 51 -6.02 -1.88 -8.24
C PHE A 51 -4.80 -2.77 -8.43
N GLY A 52 -3.87 -2.72 -7.49
CA GLY A 52 -2.73 -3.64 -7.43
C GLY A 52 -3.18 -5.00 -6.91
N THR A 53 -2.83 -6.05 -7.61
CA THR A 53 -3.24 -7.42 -7.28
C THR A 53 -2.07 -8.24 -6.74
N ASN A 54 -2.35 -9.46 -6.31
CA ASN A 54 -1.32 -10.42 -5.90
C ASN A 54 -1.28 -11.60 -6.87
N GLY A 55 -0.76 -11.37 -8.08
CA GLY A 55 -0.59 -12.41 -9.09
C GLY A 55 -1.13 -12.05 -10.48
N ASP A 56 -2.02 -11.04 -10.59
CA ASP A 56 -2.66 -10.67 -11.86
C ASP A 56 -2.18 -9.30 -12.39
N GLY A 57 -1.14 -8.71 -11.78
CA GLY A 57 -0.64 -7.38 -12.16
C GLY A 57 -1.53 -6.25 -11.66
N VAL A 58 -2.04 -5.40 -12.55
CA VAL A 58 -2.82 -4.20 -12.23
C VAL A 58 -4.11 -4.14 -13.03
N ALA A 59 -5.23 -3.79 -12.38
CA ALA A 59 -6.45 -3.36 -13.04
C ALA A 59 -6.65 -1.84 -12.88
N CYS A 60 -7.24 -1.19 -13.87
CA CYS A 60 -7.50 0.24 -13.88
C CYS A 60 -8.95 0.51 -14.32
N TYR A 61 -9.76 1.06 -13.41
CA TYR A 61 -11.12 1.51 -13.73
C TYR A 61 -11.09 2.99 -14.13
N ASN A 62 -11.57 3.29 -15.33
CA ASN A 62 -11.53 4.65 -15.91
C ASN A 62 -12.85 5.44 -15.76
N GLY A 63 -13.79 4.91 -14.97
CA GLY A 63 -15.13 5.46 -14.80
C GLY A 63 -16.21 4.77 -15.63
N THR A 64 -15.84 3.96 -16.63
CA THR A 64 -16.78 3.25 -17.52
C THR A 64 -16.40 1.78 -17.74
N ALA A 65 -15.12 1.47 -17.80
CA ALA A 65 -14.59 0.14 -18.07
C ALA A 65 -13.35 -0.13 -17.23
N VAL A 66 -13.00 -1.41 -17.08
CA VAL A 66 -11.77 -1.86 -16.43
C VAL A 66 -10.78 -2.29 -17.50
N ASP A 67 -9.61 -1.71 -17.46
CA ASP A 67 -8.46 -2.09 -18.27
C ASP A 67 -7.53 -2.97 -17.40
N PHE A 68 -7.06 -4.09 -17.95
CA PHE A 68 -6.15 -4.99 -17.26
C PHE A 68 -4.74 -4.89 -17.85
N PHE A 69 -3.76 -4.88 -16.96
CA PHE A 69 -2.33 -4.94 -17.30
C PHE A 69 -1.72 -6.12 -16.55
N SER A 70 -1.58 -7.24 -17.23
CA SER A 70 -1.07 -8.48 -16.67
C SER A 70 0.28 -8.86 -17.30
N VAL A 71 0.96 -9.86 -16.71
CA VAL A 71 2.19 -10.43 -17.27
C VAL A 71 1.96 -10.93 -18.69
N LYS A 72 0.78 -11.48 -19.01
CA LYS A 72 0.40 -11.90 -20.37
C LYS A 72 0.33 -10.72 -21.35
N GLU A 73 0.04 -9.54 -20.83
CA GLU A 73 -0.10 -8.27 -21.55
C GLU A 73 1.15 -7.40 -21.40
N ARG A 74 2.29 -8.00 -21.01
CA ARG A 74 3.61 -7.36 -20.88
C ARG A 74 3.74 -6.38 -19.71
N PHE A 75 2.88 -6.45 -18.69
CA PHE A 75 3.15 -5.81 -17.41
C PHE A 75 4.24 -6.62 -16.68
N PRO A 76 5.36 -6.00 -16.27
CA PRO A 76 6.53 -6.77 -15.84
C PRO A 76 6.48 -7.33 -14.40
N GLY A 77 5.37 -7.20 -13.67
CA GLY A 77 5.21 -7.67 -12.28
C GLY A 77 3.94 -8.47 -12.08
N GLU A 78 3.93 -9.37 -11.10
CA GLU A 78 2.77 -10.18 -10.73
C GLU A 78 2.05 -9.59 -9.52
N ALA A 79 2.78 -9.37 -8.43
CA ALA A 79 2.23 -8.78 -7.21
C ALA A 79 2.54 -7.28 -7.15
N VAL A 80 1.49 -6.45 -7.06
CA VAL A 80 1.61 -4.98 -6.99
C VAL A 80 1.15 -4.52 -5.61
N ARG A 81 2.10 -4.08 -4.76
CA ARG A 81 1.86 -3.73 -3.36
C ARG A 81 1.86 -2.24 -3.08
N ALA A 82 2.43 -1.45 -3.99
CA ALA A 82 2.48 0.01 -3.85
C ALA A 82 2.19 0.68 -5.20
N ILE A 83 1.41 1.77 -5.18
CA ILE A 83 1.07 2.56 -6.35
C ILE A 83 1.14 4.03 -5.95
N VAL A 84 1.92 4.83 -6.68
CA VAL A 84 1.98 6.29 -6.49
C VAL A 84 2.04 7.00 -7.83
N GLN A 85 1.65 8.27 -7.87
CA GLN A 85 1.73 9.12 -9.05
C GLN A 85 2.70 10.26 -8.83
N ASP A 86 3.66 10.45 -9.73
CA ASP A 86 4.61 11.55 -9.65
C ASP A 86 4.03 12.87 -10.21
N LYS A 87 4.77 13.97 -10.06
CA LYS A 87 4.36 15.31 -10.54
C LYS A 87 4.25 15.43 -12.07
N HIS A 88 4.76 14.46 -12.81
CA HIS A 88 4.70 14.38 -14.27
C HIS A 88 3.61 13.42 -14.77
N ASP A 89 2.68 13.04 -13.89
CA ASP A 89 1.58 12.12 -14.13
C ASP A 89 1.97 10.66 -14.41
N ALA A 90 3.26 10.31 -14.28
CA ALA A 90 3.65 8.93 -14.37
C ALA A 90 3.20 8.15 -13.12
N ILE A 91 2.68 6.95 -13.34
CA ILE A 91 2.31 6.01 -12.27
C ILE A 91 3.50 5.10 -11.99
N TRP A 92 3.81 4.94 -10.73
CA TRP A 92 4.86 4.06 -10.27
C TRP A 92 4.27 2.90 -9.48
N PHE A 93 4.69 1.69 -9.82
CA PHE A 93 4.23 0.46 -9.20
C PHE A 93 5.41 -0.22 -8.49
N GLY A 94 5.21 -0.55 -7.21
CA GLY A 94 6.10 -1.42 -6.46
C GLY A 94 5.64 -2.85 -6.59
N THR A 95 6.49 -3.69 -7.19
CA THR A 95 6.15 -5.06 -7.51
C THR A 95 7.15 -6.06 -6.92
N ASP A 96 6.86 -7.33 -7.05
CA ASP A 96 7.77 -8.44 -6.75
C ASP A 96 8.91 -8.62 -7.77
N HIS A 97 8.89 -7.86 -8.88
CA HIS A 97 9.86 -7.91 -9.95
C HIS A 97 10.54 -6.56 -10.25
N GLY A 98 10.50 -5.62 -9.31
CA GLY A 98 11.13 -4.30 -9.39
C GLY A 98 10.16 -3.13 -9.35
N LEU A 99 10.72 -1.95 -9.55
CA LEU A 99 10.00 -0.69 -9.65
C LEU A 99 9.60 -0.47 -11.11
N ILE A 100 8.30 -0.32 -11.35
CA ILE A 100 7.77 -0.13 -12.70
C ILE A 100 7.22 1.28 -12.82
N LYS A 101 7.65 2.03 -13.82
CA LYS A 101 7.11 3.32 -14.21
C LYS A 101 6.20 3.16 -15.41
N TYR A 102 5.01 3.74 -15.37
CA TYR A 102 4.09 3.89 -16.49
C TYR A 102 3.93 5.36 -16.85
N ASP A 103 4.28 5.75 -18.05
CA ASP A 103 4.21 7.14 -18.54
C ASP A 103 2.93 7.45 -19.33
N GLY A 104 1.96 6.53 -19.32
CA GLY A 104 0.73 6.61 -20.11
C GLY A 104 0.78 5.82 -21.41
N ALA A 105 1.97 5.39 -21.85
CA ALA A 105 2.18 4.64 -23.09
C ALA A 105 3.10 3.42 -22.91
N ARG A 106 4.09 3.53 -22.03
CA ARG A 106 5.16 2.54 -21.85
C ARG A 106 5.41 2.20 -20.41
N PHE A 107 5.82 0.96 -20.16
CA PHE A 107 6.39 0.53 -18.90
C PHE A 107 7.91 0.58 -18.96
N THR A 108 8.52 1.14 -17.91
CA THR A 108 9.97 1.11 -17.71
C THR A 108 10.22 0.42 -16.37
N THR A 109 11.03 -0.64 -16.36
CA THR A 109 11.33 -1.43 -15.17
C THR A 109 12.72 -1.13 -14.67
N TYR A 110 12.83 -0.91 -13.36
CA TYR A 110 14.09 -0.72 -12.63
C TYR A 110 14.23 -1.84 -11.61
N THR A 111 15.41 -2.44 -11.58
CA THR A 111 15.74 -3.59 -10.76
C THR A 111 17.05 -3.35 -9.98
N THR A 112 17.53 -4.36 -9.30
CA THR A 112 18.85 -4.36 -8.67
C THR A 112 19.98 -4.06 -9.67
N LYS A 113 19.78 -4.31 -10.95
CA LYS A 113 20.74 -3.96 -12.03
C LYS A 113 20.91 -2.45 -12.21
N GLU A 114 19.85 -1.68 -11.97
CA GLU A 114 19.86 -0.23 -12.01
C GLU A 114 20.21 0.40 -10.65
N GLY A 115 20.41 -0.40 -9.60
CA GLY A 115 20.83 0.03 -8.27
C GLY A 115 19.75 0.01 -7.20
N LEU A 116 18.60 -0.61 -7.46
CA LEU A 116 17.58 -0.87 -6.45
C LEU A 116 18.13 -1.85 -5.38
N ALA A 117 17.76 -1.68 -4.12
CA ALA A 117 18.24 -2.51 -3.03
C ALA A 117 17.76 -3.97 -3.13
N HIS A 118 16.57 -4.19 -3.64
CA HIS A 118 15.98 -5.50 -3.92
C HIS A 118 14.82 -5.37 -4.89
N ASP A 119 14.55 -6.40 -5.70
CA ASP A 119 13.49 -6.38 -6.71
C ASP A 119 12.09 -6.55 -6.12
N ASP A 120 11.97 -7.14 -4.92
CA ASP A 120 10.68 -7.28 -4.21
C ASP A 120 10.38 -6.01 -3.38
N ILE A 121 9.44 -5.18 -3.88
CA ILE A 121 9.07 -3.89 -3.33
C ILE A 121 7.76 -4.00 -2.55
N TRP A 122 7.74 -3.41 -1.36
CA TRP A 122 6.60 -3.43 -0.46
C TRP A 122 5.95 -2.07 -0.29
N SER A 123 6.73 -1.00 -0.35
CA SER A 123 6.23 0.35 -0.16
C SER A 123 6.94 1.36 -1.06
N ILE A 124 6.19 2.35 -1.53
CA ILE A 124 6.73 3.52 -2.26
C ILE A 124 6.01 4.76 -1.76
N ILE A 125 6.77 5.81 -1.49
CA ILE A 125 6.23 7.16 -1.37
C ILE A 125 7.06 8.13 -2.20
N ILE A 126 6.46 9.26 -2.53
CA ILE A 126 7.15 10.42 -3.09
C ILE A 126 7.13 11.48 -1.99
N ASP A 127 8.31 11.89 -1.53
CA ASP A 127 8.42 12.91 -0.51
C ASP A 127 8.10 14.31 -1.07
N ARG A 128 8.07 15.31 -0.18
CA ARG A 128 7.73 16.70 -0.56
C ARG A 128 8.71 17.32 -1.55
N ASP A 129 9.93 16.79 -1.62
CA ASP A 129 10.97 17.25 -2.55
C ASP A 129 10.88 16.52 -3.90
N GLY A 130 10.02 15.52 -4.02
CA GLY A 130 9.78 14.73 -5.22
C GLY A 130 10.73 13.54 -5.36
N LEU A 131 11.45 13.17 -4.29
CA LEU A 131 12.30 11.98 -4.23
C LEU A 131 11.43 10.76 -3.93
N LEU A 132 11.61 9.68 -4.70
CA LEU A 132 10.97 8.40 -4.38
C LEU A 132 11.76 7.69 -3.28
N TRP A 133 11.03 7.24 -2.27
CA TRP A 133 11.50 6.34 -1.23
C TRP A 133 10.85 5.00 -1.42
N ILE A 134 11.66 3.96 -1.50
CA ILE A 134 11.24 2.62 -1.91
C ILE A 134 11.65 1.63 -0.83
N GLY A 135 10.67 1.08 -0.14
CA GLY A 135 10.84 0.01 0.84
C GLY A 135 10.81 -1.34 0.14
N THR A 136 11.84 -2.11 0.34
CA THR A 136 12.02 -3.40 -0.31
C THR A 136 12.27 -4.52 0.71
N PHE A 137 12.27 -5.76 0.25
CA PHE A 137 12.69 -6.91 1.05
C PHE A 137 14.16 -6.83 1.51
N GLY A 138 15.00 -6.05 0.82
CA GLY A 138 16.43 -5.88 1.08
C GLY A 138 16.82 -4.55 1.70
N GLY A 139 15.89 -3.67 2.06
CA GLY A 139 16.14 -2.35 2.64
C GLY A 139 15.47 -1.21 1.91
N VAL A 140 15.98 0.00 2.09
CA VAL A 140 15.43 1.22 1.50
C VAL A 140 16.30 1.74 0.37
N SER A 141 15.67 2.06 -0.74
CA SER A 141 16.27 2.83 -1.84
C SER A 141 15.63 4.20 -1.96
N ARG A 142 16.41 5.19 -2.39
CA ARG A 142 15.93 6.50 -2.82
C ARG A 142 16.20 6.65 -4.30
N PHE A 143 15.28 7.27 -5.04
CA PHE A 143 15.44 7.49 -6.47
C PHE A 143 15.06 8.93 -6.84
N ASP A 144 15.99 9.67 -7.44
CA ASP A 144 15.82 11.07 -7.83
C ASP A 144 15.31 11.26 -9.28
N GLY A 145 14.89 10.16 -9.92
CA GLY A 145 14.51 10.13 -11.32
C GLY A 145 15.63 9.73 -12.27
N LYS A 146 16.87 9.59 -11.76
CA LYS A 146 18.07 9.24 -12.54
C LYS A 146 18.92 8.17 -11.86
N THR A 147 19.11 8.28 -10.55
CA THR A 147 20.05 7.47 -9.78
C THR A 147 19.41 6.90 -8.53
N PHE A 148 19.64 5.62 -8.30
CA PHE A 148 19.31 4.98 -7.02
C PHE A 148 20.42 5.22 -6.00
N THR A 149 20.05 5.52 -4.77
CA THR A 149 20.94 5.59 -3.62
C THR A 149 20.37 4.78 -2.48
N ALA A 150 21.18 3.91 -1.88
CA ALA A 150 20.77 3.16 -0.71
C ALA A 150 20.59 4.09 0.50
N PHE A 151 19.60 3.78 1.34
CA PHE A 151 19.43 4.40 2.65
C PHE A 151 19.46 3.30 3.71
N SER A 152 20.44 3.40 4.63
CA SER A 152 20.66 2.37 5.64
C SER A 152 19.89 2.70 6.93
N LEU A 153 19.02 1.81 7.34
CA LEU A 153 18.45 1.82 8.69
C LEU A 153 19.48 1.26 9.69
N PRO A 154 19.47 1.72 10.95
CA PRO A 154 20.27 1.12 12.02
C PRO A 154 19.97 -0.38 12.15
N ALA A 155 20.99 -1.17 12.47
CA ALA A 155 20.79 -2.59 12.72
C ALA A 155 20.05 -2.82 14.04
N VAL A 156 19.06 -3.72 14.01
CA VAL A 156 18.27 -4.17 15.17
C VAL A 156 18.03 -5.67 15.04
N GLU A 157 17.70 -6.32 16.14
CA GLU A 157 17.22 -7.70 16.11
C GLU A 157 15.76 -7.73 15.64
N PRO A 158 15.47 -8.33 14.47
CA PRO A 158 14.11 -8.39 13.96
C PRO A 158 13.31 -9.53 14.60
N ASN A 159 11.99 -9.34 14.69
CA ASN A 159 11.08 -10.45 14.92
C ASN A 159 10.81 -11.15 13.58
N LEU A 160 11.33 -12.36 13.39
CA LEU A 160 11.20 -13.12 12.15
C LEU A 160 10.02 -14.13 12.17
N ASP A 161 9.18 -14.11 13.20
CA ASP A 161 8.02 -15.02 13.33
C ASP A 161 6.84 -14.63 12.42
N VAL A 162 7.02 -13.63 11.55
CA VAL A 162 6.01 -13.07 10.66
C VAL A 162 5.95 -13.71 9.26
N GLY A 163 6.44 -14.92 9.09
CA GLY A 163 6.38 -15.63 7.80
C GLY A 163 7.33 -15.05 6.76
N VAL A 164 6.82 -14.36 5.73
CA VAL A 164 7.66 -13.76 4.68
C VAL A 164 8.29 -12.47 5.19
N THR A 165 9.48 -12.56 5.74
CA THR A 165 10.22 -11.40 6.24
C THR A 165 11.74 -11.57 6.08
N SER A 166 12.47 -10.47 6.24
CA SER A 166 13.92 -10.43 6.32
C SER A 166 14.35 -9.37 7.33
N GLU A 167 15.60 -9.48 7.80
CA GLU A 167 16.19 -8.48 8.71
C GLU A 167 16.19 -7.04 8.17
N ARG A 168 16.03 -6.87 6.86
CA ARG A 168 16.09 -5.58 6.16
C ARG A 168 14.78 -5.18 5.51
N MET A 169 13.76 -6.00 5.61
CA MET A 169 12.47 -5.76 4.97
C MET A 169 11.82 -4.49 5.52
N VAL A 170 11.36 -3.63 4.61
CA VAL A 170 10.63 -2.40 4.94
C VAL A 170 9.22 -2.52 4.36
N MET A 171 8.25 -2.73 5.25
CA MET A 171 6.86 -2.98 4.88
C MET A 171 6.13 -1.71 4.48
N CYS A 172 6.35 -0.61 5.20
CA CYS A 172 5.72 0.67 4.92
C CYS A 172 6.71 1.82 5.09
N ILE A 173 6.43 2.91 4.37
CA ILE A 173 7.14 4.18 4.49
C ILE A 173 6.10 5.30 4.54
N MET A 174 6.28 6.26 5.45
CA MET A 174 5.42 7.43 5.58
C MET A 174 6.28 8.68 5.82
N GLN A 175 5.90 9.82 5.22
CA GLN A 175 6.45 11.13 5.58
C GLN A 175 5.42 11.87 6.45
N ASP A 176 5.82 12.24 7.67
CA ASP A 176 4.94 12.99 8.58
C ASP A 176 4.85 14.48 8.23
N LYS A 177 3.95 15.20 8.90
CA LYS A 177 3.72 16.63 8.69
C LYS A 177 4.95 17.49 9.02
N ALA A 178 5.82 17.01 9.89
CA ALA A 178 7.11 17.66 10.21
C ALA A 178 8.20 17.39 9.16
N GLY A 179 7.93 16.49 8.17
CA GLY A 179 8.87 16.10 7.12
C GLY A 179 9.77 14.92 7.50
N ARG A 180 9.57 14.31 8.66
CA ARG A 180 10.33 13.12 9.08
C ARG A 180 9.85 11.90 8.30
N MET A 181 10.79 11.02 7.99
CA MET A 181 10.52 9.76 7.32
C MET A 181 10.36 8.64 8.34
N TRP A 182 9.29 7.88 8.23
CA TRP A 182 8.99 6.74 9.06
C TRP A 182 9.07 5.45 8.24
N PHE A 183 9.60 4.40 8.83
CA PHE A 183 9.77 3.09 8.19
C PHE A 183 9.26 2.01 9.13
N GLY A 184 8.30 1.21 8.68
CA GLY A 184 7.81 0.03 9.38
C GLY A 184 8.61 -1.20 8.96
N THR A 185 9.09 -1.95 9.95
CA THR A 185 9.91 -3.15 9.75
C THR A 185 9.51 -4.26 10.72
N ALA A 186 10.15 -5.42 10.63
CA ALA A 186 10.03 -6.49 11.63
C ALA A 186 10.86 -6.23 12.91
N GLY A 187 11.62 -5.14 12.95
CA GLY A 187 12.43 -4.72 14.09
C GLY A 187 11.96 -3.41 14.75
N GLY A 188 10.69 -3.05 14.56
CA GLY A 188 10.09 -1.82 15.06
C GLY A 188 9.86 -0.78 13.96
N ALA A 189 9.51 0.42 14.39
CA ALA A 189 9.42 1.60 13.54
C ALA A 189 10.72 2.40 13.61
N PHE A 190 11.18 2.90 12.48
CA PHE A 190 12.31 3.84 12.43
C PHE A 190 11.81 5.21 12.05
N VAL A 191 12.37 6.26 12.66
CA VAL A 191 12.09 7.64 12.31
C VAL A 191 13.39 8.37 11.97
N TYR A 192 13.43 8.96 10.78
CA TYR A 192 14.55 9.77 10.27
C TYR A 192 14.16 11.24 10.22
N ASP A 193 14.87 12.10 10.91
CA ASP A 193 14.60 13.54 11.05
C ASP A 193 15.40 14.42 10.06
N GLY A 194 16.06 13.79 9.09
CA GLY A 194 16.97 14.46 8.16
C GLY A 194 18.43 14.41 8.59
N LYS A 195 18.74 14.01 9.84
CA LYS A 195 20.11 13.93 10.40
C LYS A 195 20.40 12.59 11.05
N SER A 196 19.47 12.10 11.86
CA SER A 196 19.60 10.85 12.61
C SER A 196 18.39 9.95 12.36
N CYS A 197 18.62 8.65 12.44
CA CYS A 197 17.57 7.63 12.36
C CYS A 197 17.49 6.91 13.71
N THR A 198 16.31 6.96 14.34
CA THR A 198 16.06 6.37 15.65
C THR A 198 15.10 5.20 15.48
N ASN A 199 15.38 4.08 16.14
CA ASN A 199 14.47 2.96 16.26
C ASN A 199 13.48 3.21 17.41
N ILE A 200 12.23 2.78 17.22
CA ILE A 200 11.15 2.77 18.20
C ILE A 200 10.61 1.34 18.22
N SER A 201 10.69 0.73 19.40
CA SER A 201 10.39 -0.69 19.62
C SER A 201 9.41 -0.89 20.78
N GLU A 202 9.08 -2.14 21.07
CA GLU A 202 8.31 -2.50 22.27
C GLU A 202 8.95 -2.00 23.55
N ALA A 203 10.29 -1.91 23.62
CA ALA A 203 10.99 -1.35 24.78
C ALA A 203 10.68 0.13 24.99
N ASP A 204 10.26 0.86 23.95
CA ASP A 204 9.86 2.25 23.99
C ASP A 204 8.33 2.42 24.16
N GLY A 205 7.60 1.30 24.16
CA GLY A 205 6.14 1.25 24.32
C GLY A 205 5.34 1.04 23.04
N LEU A 206 5.99 0.73 21.90
CA LEU A 206 5.31 0.27 20.69
C LEU A 206 4.57 -1.04 20.99
N CYS A 207 3.41 -1.26 20.37
CA CYS A 207 2.60 -2.45 20.66
C CYS A 207 3.22 -3.76 20.13
N ASP A 208 4.00 -3.71 19.06
CA ASP A 208 4.69 -4.85 18.46
C ASP A 208 5.81 -4.34 17.56
N ASN A 209 6.92 -5.08 17.49
CA ASN A 209 8.03 -4.74 16.62
C ASN A 209 7.78 -5.02 15.13
N SER A 210 6.77 -5.83 14.79
CA SER A 210 6.41 -6.09 13.39
C SER A 210 5.39 -5.08 12.89
N VAL A 211 5.87 -3.98 12.31
CA VAL A 211 5.07 -2.85 11.88
C VAL A 211 4.70 -2.96 10.40
N ASN A 212 3.41 -3.20 10.13
CA ASN A 212 2.85 -3.35 8.78
C ASN A 212 2.53 -2.01 8.12
N ASP A 213 1.97 -1.05 8.90
CA ASP A 213 1.65 0.29 8.37
C ASP A 213 1.79 1.38 9.44
N ILE A 214 2.01 2.62 8.98
CA ILE A 214 2.18 3.81 9.81
C ILE A 214 1.40 4.96 9.20
N LEU A 215 0.59 5.65 10.02
CA LEU A 215 -0.21 6.80 9.61
C LEU A 215 -0.07 7.96 10.61
N GLU A 216 0.15 9.18 10.12
CA GLU A 216 -0.08 10.39 10.92
C GLU A 216 -1.47 10.95 10.65
N ASP A 217 -2.33 10.96 11.66
CA ASP A 217 -3.67 11.52 11.55
C ASP A 217 -3.71 13.06 11.60
N ARG A 218 -4.88 13.65 11.40
CA ARG A 218 -5.06 15.12 11.43
C ARG A 218 -4.72 15.76 12.75
N GLN A 219 -4.87 15.02 13.86
CA GLN A 219 -4.53 15.45 15.20
C GLN A 219 -3.05 15.34 15.53
N GLY A 220 -2.23 14.79 14.60
CA GLY A 220 -0.79 14.59 14.77
C GLY A 220 -0.45 13.35 15.61
N ARG A 221 -1.40 12.42 15.79
CA ARG A 221 -1.12 11.11 16.36
C ARG A 221 -0.47 10.24 15.32
N ILE A 222 0.57 9.51 15.69
CA ILE A 222 1.19 8.51 14.81
C ILE A 222 0.61 7.15 15.18
N TRP A 223 -0.12 6.55 14.25
CA TRP A 223 -0.74 5.24 14.36
C TRP A 223 0.18 4.16 13.79
N PHE A 224 0.13 2.98 14.37
CA PHE A 224 0.88 1.81 13.95
C PHE A 224 -0.07 0.62 13.82
N ALA A 225 -0.12 0.01 12.65
CA ALA A 225 -0.71 -1.30 12.41
C ALA A 225 0.39 -2.36 12.55
N THR A 226 0.13 -3.40 13.31
CA THR A 226 1.15 -4.42 13.65
C THR A 226 0.66 -5.83 13.37
N HIS A 227 1.60 -6.76 13.29
CA HIS A 227 1.30 -8.13 12.92
C HIS A 227 0.71 -8.97 14.05
N HIS A 228 1.18 -8.78 15.31
CA HIS A 228 0.78 -9.66 16.40
C HIS A 228 -0.07 -9.00 17.48
N ASN A 229 -0.06 -7.66 17.59
CA ASN A 229 -0.71 -6.94 18.69
C ASN A 229 -1.67 -5.84 18.23
N GLY A 230 -2.22 -5.98 16.99
CA GLY A 230 -3.25 -5.09 16.45
C GLY A 230 -2.72 -3.71 16.17
N ILE A 231 -3.28 -2.70 16.81
CA ILE A 231 -2.92 -1.29 16.58
C ILE A 231 -2.60 -0.55 17.86
N CYS A 232 -1.74 0.45 17.74
CA CYS A 232 -1.54 1.46 18.77
C CYS A 232 -1.29 2.82 18.11
N TYR A 233 -1.34 3.88 18.91
CA TYR A 233 -0.89 5.21 18.48
C TYR A 233 -0.05 5.89 19.55
N ARG A 234 0.79 6.86 19.12
CA ARG A 234 1.57 7.70 20.02
C ARG A 234 1.23 9.17 19.85
N VAL A 235 1.32 9.91 20.98
CA VAL A 235 1.30 11.37 21.04
C VAL A 235 2.55 11.81 21.80
N GLY A 236 3.45 12.52 21.16
CA GLY A 236 4.78 12.74 21.73
C GLY A 236 5.48 11.39 21.94
N ASP A 237 5.89 11.10 23.17
CA ASP A 237 6.54 9.83 23.54
C ASP A 237 5.59 8.83 24.22
N LYS A 238 4.30 9.17 24.34
CA LYS A 238 3.33 8.33 25.03
C LYS A 238 2.53 7.48 24.06
N PHE A 239 2.56 6.17 24.26
CA PHE A 239 1.76 5.20 23.52
C PHE A 239 0.42 4.90 24.16
N THR A 240 -0.56 4.60 23.32
CA THR A 240 -1.87 4.06 23.69
C THR A 240 -2.12 2.82 22.83
N HIS A 241 -2.28 1.66 23.49
CA HIS A 241 -2.58 0.40 22.82
C HIS A 241 -4.09 0.21 22.73
N ILE A 242 -4.59 -0.18 21.58
CA ILE A 242 -6.00 -0.49 21.35
C ILE A 242 -6.19 -2.00 21.43
N THR A 243 -7.09 -2.43 22.28
CA THR A 243 -7.23 -3.82 22.68
C THR A 243 -8.69 -4.27 22.71
N ALA A 244 -8.93 -5.53 23.05
CA ALA A 244 -10.28 -6.06 23.26
C ALA A 244 -11.09 -5.30 24.33
N LYS A 245 -10.44 -4.59 25.27
CA LYS A 245 -11.11 -3.72 26.25
C LYS A 245 -11.75 -2.49 25.61
N ASP A 246 -11.22 -2.09 24.46
CA ASP A 246 -11.71 -0.98 23.65
C ASP A 246 -12.74 -1.45 22.60
N GLY A 247 -13.04 -2.77 22.58
CA GLY A 247 -13.95 -3.39 21.61
C GLY A 247 -13.28 -3.82 20.31
N VAL A 248 -11.95 -3.82 20.24
CA VAL A 248 -11.19 -4.25 19.05
C VAL A 248 -10.59 -5.63 19.29
N ASN A 249 -11.02 -6.62 18.49
CA ASN A 249 -10.55 -7.99 18.56
C ASN A 249 -9.60 -8.31 17.41
N GLY A 250 -8.76 -9.33 17.61
CA GLY A 250 -7.75 -9.75 16.65
C GLY A 250 -6.43 -9.03 16.83
N THR A 251 -5.42 -9.46 16.09
CA THR A 251 -4.03 -9.06 16.33
C THR A 251 -3.30 -8.59 15.09
N GLU A 252 -3.71 -9.03 13.91
CA GLU A 252 -2.99 -8.76 12.67
C GLU A 252 -3.67 -7.64 11.88
N ALA A 253 -3.13 -6.43 11.99
CA ALA A 253 -3.60 -5.25 11.27
C ALA A 253 -2.66 -4.95 10.08
N TRP A 254 -3.24 -4.67 8.90
CA TRP A 254 -2.48 -4.53 7.66
C TRP A 254 -2.39 -3.11 7.10
N ASP A 255 -3.38 -2.28 7.35
CA ASP A 255 -3.53 -0.97 6.72
C ASP A 255 -4.11 0.04 7.71
N LEU A 256 -3.80 1.30 7.49
CA LEU A 256 -4.33 2.43 8.24
C LEU A 256 -4.77 3.52 7.26
N TYR A 257 -6.00 3.93 7.36
CA TYR A 257 -6.54 4.97 6.49
C TYR A 257 -7.34 6.01 7.31
N GLU A 258 -7.03 7.30 7.12
CA GLU A 258 -7.85 8.39 7.65
C GLU A 258 -8.79 8.90 6.55
N ASP A 259 -10.11 8.77 6.77
CA ASP A 259 -11.10 9.25 5.81
C ASP A 259 -11.25 10.80 5.85
N PRO A 260 -11.92 11.42 4.86
CA PRO A 260 -12.16 12.86 4.85
C PRO A 260 -12.92 13.39 6.07
N ALA A 261 -13.67 12.57 6.79
CA ALA A 261 -14.34 12.94 8.04
C ALA A 261 -13.41 12.90 9.27
N GLY A 262 -12.21 12.30 9.13
CA GLY A 262 -11.23 12.14 10.20
C GLY A 262 -11.38 10.86 11.00
N ASN A 263 -12.15 9.89 10.49
CA ASN A 263 -12.20 8.56 11.07
C ASN A 263 -10.98 7.76 10.64
N ILE A 264 -10.46 6.94 11.57
CA ILE A 264 -9.37 6.01 11.27
C ILE A 264 -9.96 4.65 10.98
N TRP A 265 -9.65 4.13 9.81
CA TRP A 265 -10.05 2.81 9.34
C TRP A 265 -8.87 1.86 9.36
N PHE A 266 -9.09 0.64 9.80
CA PHE A 266 -8.07 -0.40 9.82
C PHE A 266 -8.71 -1.79 9.74
N PRO A 267 -8.24 -2.64 8.82
CA PRO A 267 -8.62 -4.04 8.79
C PRO A 267 -7.80 -4.83 9.82
N ILE A 268 -8.46 -5.77 10.47
CA ILE A 268 -7.79 -6.79 11.30
C ILE A 268 -8.18 -8.16 10.75
N GLU A 269 -7.17 -8.96 10.44
CA GLU A 269 -7.36 -10.30 9.87
C GLU A 269 -8.22 -11.18 10.78
N ASN A 270 -9.15 -11.92 10.20
CA ASN A 270 -10.17 -12.72 10.87
C ASN A 270 -11.15 -11.94 11.78
N SER A 271 -11.12 -10.60 11.77
CA SER A 271 -11.93 -9.77 12.66
C SER A 271 -12.71 -8.68 11.93
N GLY A 272 -12.51 -8.53 10.61
CA GLY A 272 -13.21 -7.53 9.78
C GLY A 272 -12.50 -6.19 9.72
N VAL A 273 -13.26 -5.14 9.41
CA VAL A 273 -12.74 -3.77 9.27
C VAL A 273 -13.29 -2.90 10.39
N TYR A 274 -12.43 -2.20 11.06
CA TYR A 274 -12.79 -1.28 12.13
C TYR A 274 -12.74 0.17 11.67
N ARG A 275 -13.64 0.99 12.23
CA ARG A 275 -13.64 2.44 12.11
C ARG A 275 -13.60 3.07 13.51
N TYR A 276 -12.66 3.97 13.73
CA TYR A 276 -12.58 4.79 14.92
C TYR A 276 -12.99 6.22 14.61
N ASP A 277 -14.05 6.73 15.24
CA ASP A 277 -14.61 8.08 15.03
C ASP A 277 -14.04 9.14 15.97
N GLY A 278 -12.99 8.81 16.70
CA GLY A 278 -12.41 9.65 17.75
C GLY A 278 -12.92 9.34 19.15
N LYS A 279 -13.95 8.46 19.30
CA LYS A 279 -14.56 8.08 20.59
C LYS A 279 -14.81 6.58 20.69
N THR A 280 -15.35 5.99 19.64
CA THR A 280 -15.80 4.59 19.59
C THR A 280 -15.24 3.85 18.42
N PHE A 281 -15.05 2.55 18.59
CA PHE A 281 -14.71 1.63 17.51
C PHE A 281 -15.97 0.93 17.02
N THR A 282 -16.20 0.95 15.71
CA THR A 282 -17.28 0.21 15.05
C THR A 282 -16.67 -0.86 14.17
N ASN A 283 -17.12 -2.10 14.29
CA ASN A 283 -16.67 -3.21 13.45
C ASN A 283 -17.66 -3.45 12.29
N PHE A 284 -17.12 -3.71 11.11
CA PHE A 284 -17.85 -4.11 9.90
C PHE A 284 -17.30 -5.45 9.42
N GLY A 285 -18.14 -6.46 9.39
CA GLY A 285 -17.76 -7.82 9.06
C GLY A 285 -18.82 -8.55 8.28
N GLU A 286 -18.95 -9.86 8.52
CA GLU A 286 -19.88 -10.74 7.83
C GLU A 286 -21.34 -10.26 7.92
N ALA A 287 -21.74 -9.71 9.07
CA ALA A 287 -23.09 -9.17 9.27
C ALA A 287 -23.42 -7.99 8.32
N GLN A 288 -22.41 -7.28 7.83
CA GLN A 288 -22.53 -6.21 6.84
C GLN A 288 -22.29 -6.70 5.40
N GLY A 289 -22.04 -7.99 5.19
CA GLY A 289 -21.83 -8.59 3.88
C GLY A 289 -20.37 -8.78 3.47
N LEU A 290 -19.39 -8.56 4.37
CA LEU A 290 -18.00 -8.86 4.09
C LEU A 290 -17.80 -10.37 4.04
N SER A 291 -17.53 -10.91 2.84
CA SER A 291 -17.40 -12.36 2.61
C SER A 291 -15.97 -12.88 2.78
N THR A 292 -15.02 -12.01 3.11
CA THR A 292 -13.62 -12.40 3.35
C THR A 292 -13.19 -12.09 4.79
N ASN A 293 -12.20 -12.81 5.28
CA ASN A 293 -11.60 -12.59 6.59
C ASN A 293 -10.32 -11.75 6.55
N ALA A 294 -9.83 -11.38 5.38
CA ALA A 294 -8.55 -10.70 5.21
C ALA A 294 -8.65 -9.55 4.19
N ILE A 295 -8.91 -8.35 4.71
CA ILE A 295 -8.77 -7.08 3.99
C ILE A 295 -7.35 -6.58 4.19
N GLN A 296 -6.73 -6.10 3.10
CA GLN A 296 -5.33 -5.67 3.07
C GLN A 296 -5.18 -4.16 2.81
N CYS A 297 -6.20 -3.51 2.27
CA CYS A 297 -6.18 -2.08 2.03
C CYS A 297 -7.58 -1.49 2.06
N THR A 298 -7.66 -0.23 2.47
CA THR A 298 -8.87 0.58 2.55
C THR A 298 -8.63 1.91 1.86
N TYR A 299 -9.63 2.43 1.16
CA TYR A 299 -9.49 3.69 0.43
C TYR A 299 -10.85 4.35 0.18
N GLN A 300 -10.95 5.67 0.37
CA GLN A 300 -12.10 6.44 -0.10
C GLN A 300 -11.70 7.30 -1.28
N ASP A 301 -12.38 7.11 -2.42
CA ASP A 301 -12.13 7.90 -3.61
C ASP A 301 -12.75 9.32 -3.52
N ARG A 302 -12.37 10.20 -4.44
CA ARG A 302 -12.84 11.60 -4.47
C ARG A 302 -14.35 11.73 -4.70
N SER A 303 -15.02 10.70 -5.21
CA SER A 303 -16.47 10.65 -5.33
C SER A 303 -17.16 10.23 -4.03
N GLY A 304 -16.39 9.85 -3.01
CA GLY A 304 -16.87 9.43 -1.69
C GLY A 304 -17.17 7.94 -1.58
N ARG A 305 -16.87 7.13 -2.61
CA ARG A 305 -17.02 5.68 -2.55
C ARG A 305 -15.91 5.09 -1.68
N PHE A 306 -16.27 4.23 -0.73
CA PHE A 306 -15.32 3.60 0.17
C PHE A 306 -15.03 2.16 -0.29
N TRP A 307 -13.78 1.87 -0.53
CA TRP A 307 -13.29 0.65 -1.12
C TRP A 307 -12.49 -0.19 -0.12
N LEU A 308 -12.65 -1.49 -0.19
CA LEU A 308 -11.93 -2.48 0.60
C LEU A 308 -11.32 -3.49 -0.37
N GLY A 309 -10.03 -3.69 -0.30
CA GLY A 309 -9.31 -4.68 -1.10
C GLY A 309 -8.70 -5.76 -0.21
N GLY A 310 -8.79 -7.02 -0.64
CA GLY A 310 -8.23 -8.13 0.12
C GLY A 310 -8.41 -9.46 -0.60
N TRP A 311 -8.40 -10.55 0.16
CA TRP A 311 -8.77 -11.87 -0.32
C TRP A 311 -10.21 -11.87 -0.82
N GLN A 312 -10.48 -12.64 -1.88
CA GLN A 312 -11.74 -12.69 -2.63
C GLN A 312 -12.05 -11.40 -3.42
N GLY A 313 -11.12 -10.45 -3.50
CA GLY A 313 -11.17 -9.35 -4.44
C GLY A 313 -11.45 -7.97 -3.87
N LEU A 314 -12.30 -7.23 -4.59
CA LEU A 314 -12.66 -5.86 -4.31
C LEU A 314 -14.06 -5.78 -3.72
N PHE A 315 -14.21 -4.96 -2.69
CA PHE A 315 -15.49 -4.68 -2.06
C PHE A 315 -15.71 -3.17 -1.98
N ARG A 316 -16.98 -2.78 -1.91
CA ARG A 316 -17.39 -1.41 -1.65
C ARG A 316 -18.28 -1.34 -0.42
N PHE A 317 -18.01 -0.38 0.44
CA PHE A 317 -18.83 -0.05 1.60
C PHE A 317 -19.70 1.17 1.28
N ASP A 318 -21.00 1.11 1.52
CA ASP A 318 -21.96 2.19 1.26
C ASP A 318 -22.46 2.91 2.52
N GLY A 319 -21.85 2.62 3.66
CA GLY A 319 -22.21 3.16 4.96
C GLY A 319 -22.88 2.14 5.88
N ASP A 320 -23.62 1.18 5.33
CA ASP A 320 -24.34 0.16 6.08
C ASP A 320 -23.97 -1.25 5.66
N THR A 321 -23.72 -1.46 4.35
CA THR A 321 -23.45 -2.78 3.78
C THR A 321 -22.13 -2.80 3.00
N ILE A 322 -21.55 -3.98 2.90
CA ILE A 322 -20.36 -4.25 2.10
C ILE A 322 -20.78 -5.16 0.96
N ILE A 323 -20.51 -4.75 -0.26
CA ILE A 323 -20.85 -5.49 -1.47
C ILE A 323 -19.60 -5.84 -2.26
N SER A 324 -19.56 -7.05 -2.81
CA SER A 324 -18.50 -7.48 -3.71
C SER A 324 -18.57 -6.73 -5.04
N VAL A 325 -17.44 -6.33 -5.60
CA VAL A 325 -17.33 -5.62 -6.88
C VAL A 325 -16.46 -6.44 -7.83
N GLY A 326 -17.02 -6.75 -8.99
CA GLY A 326 -16.31 -7.48 -10.04
C GLY A 326 -15.97 -6.62 -11.25
N GLU A 327 -15.56 -7.28 -12.33
CA GLU A 327 -15.22 -6.63 -13.61
C GLU A 327 -16.36 -5.77 -14.15
N ASP A 328 -17.60 -6.25 -14.02
CA ASP A 328 -18.83 -5.59 -14.50
C ASP A 328 -19.50 -4.70 -13.44
N GLY A 329 -18.90 -4.53 -12.29
CA GLY A 329 -19.43 -3.73 -11.18
C GLY A 329 -19.99 -4.56 -10.02
N PRO A 330 -20.86 -3.92 -9.19
CA PRO A 330 -21.40 -2.56 -9.28
C PRO A 330 -20.38 -1.48 -8.87
N TRP A 331 -20.03 -0.61 -9.81
CA TRP A 331 -19.05 0.49 -9.60
C TRP A 331 -19.70 1.70 -8.93
N GLU A 332 -20.98 1.96 -9.17
CA GLU A 332 -21.71 3.08 -8.62
C GLU A 332 -22.59 2.69 -7.43
N VAL A 333 -22.82 3.62 -6.52
CA VAL A 333 -23.80 3.45 -5.45
C VAL A 333 -25.19 3.59 -6.09
N THR A 334 -25.89 2.48 -6.22
CA THR A 334 -27.33 2.56 -6.51
C THR A 334 -28.02 3.06 -5.25
N LYS A 335 -28.31 4.39 -5.18
CA LYS A 335 -29.22 4.89 -4.14
C LYS A 335 -30.53 4.11 -4.28
N PRO A 336 -31.07 3.52 -3.21
CA PRO A 336 -32.41 2.98 -3.26
C PRO A 336 -33.35 4.12 -3.63
N ARG A 337 -34.23 3.87 -4.63
CA ARG A 337 -35.27 4.80 -5.06
C ARG A 337 -36.32 4.99 -3.98
#